data_79e893de6a73f4c0c82e9ea8e26174ed
#
_entry.id   79e893de6a73f4c0c82e9ea8e26174ed
#
_cell.length_a   1.000
_cell.length_b   1.000
_cell.length_c   1.000
_cell.angle_alpha   90.00
_cell.angle_beta   90.00
_cell.angle_gamma   90.00
#
_symmetry.space_group_name_H-M   'P 1'
#
loop_
_entity.id
_entity.type
_entity.pdbx_description
1 polymer ?
#
loop_
_entity_poly.entity_id
_entity_poly.type
_entity_poly.pdbx_seq_one_letter_code
_entity_poly.pdbx_strand_id
1 'polypeptide(L)'
;DRLRSRGLGDVYKRQEENNKVMINILSSVVGTYNKESREHILHIRIATQMLLRRLVEKTDAYPLTESDITLIATASSLHDIGKVSISKEILNKPTKLTDEEYEIMKTHTLLGAKMIRSMEYPNDNPLIQMAYEICRWHHERFDGKGYPDGLVGNDIPISAQVVSVADVFDALTSTRVYKKAYDYRTAIQMILDGKCGCFNPLLVECLKEVGTDIYLAFKTQKDDYKDYHEAKKLSGEILKSETLPYNDHSQRIIDFLKEKMDFFELSQSKVLFDYNPLIGELTIID
;
A
#
# COMPACT_ATOMS: atom_id res chain seq x y z
N ASP A 1 -6.76 -32.87 19.06
CA ASP A 1 -7.36 -31.60 18.65
C ASP A 1 -6.55 -30.35 19.04
N ARG A 2 -5.99 -30.26 20.25
CA ARG A 2 -5.16 -29.07 20.67
C ARG A 2 -3.84 -28.91 19.91
N LEU A 3 -3.22 -29.99 19.47
CA LEU A 3 -1.98 -29.92 18.66
C LEU A 3 -2.25 -29.51 17.22
N ARG A 4 -3.38 -29.91 16.63
CA ARG A 4 -3.82 -29.46 15.31
C ARG A 4 -4.17 -27.97 15.30
N SER A 5 -4.85 -27.47 16.32
CA SER A 5 -5.23 -26.05 16.40
C SER A 5 -4.02 -25.13 16.64
N ARG A 6 -2.99 -25.59 17.40
CA ARG A 6 -1.72 -24.86 17.55
C ARG A 6 -0.95 -24.80 16.22
N GLY A 7 -0.86 -25.92 15.50
CA GLY A 7 -0.17 -25.94 14.18
C GLY A 7 -0.83 -25.03 13.15
N LEU A 8 -2.17 -24.98 13.09
CA LEU A 8 -2.88 -24.04 12.23
C LEU A 8 -2.62 -22.57 12.62
N GLY A 9 -2.66 -22.25 13.92
CA GLY A 9 -2.41 -20.89 14.39
C GLY A 9 -0.98 -20.40 14.07
N ASP A 10 0.00 -21.28 14.16
CA ASP A 10 1.39 -20.96 13.81
C ASP A 10 1.58 -20.78 12.29
N VAL A 11 0.87 -21.57 11.48
CA VAL A 11 0.87 -21.42 10.00
C VAL A 11 0.25 -20.08 9.60
N TYR A 12 -0.90 -19.69 10.16
CA TYR A 12 -1.53 -18.40 9.88
C TYR A 12 -0.65 -17.21 10.28
N LYS A 13 -0.01 -17.28 11.45
CA LYS A 13 0.93 -16.21 11.86
C LYS A 13 2.12 -16.08 10.94
N ARG A 14 2.73 -17.18 10.51
CA ARG A 14 3.83 -17.17 9.55
C ARG A 14 3.40 -16.61 8.18
N GLN A 15 2.21 -16.97 7.72
CA GLN A 15 1.68 -16.43 6.47
C GLN A 15 1.45 -14.92 6.56
N GLU A 16 0.96 -14.44 7.68
CA GLU A 16 0.77 -13.01 7.93
C GLU A 16 2.12 -12.26 7.98
N GLU A 17 3.13 -12.83 8.63
CA GLU A 17 4.50 -12.30 8.67
C GLU A 17 5.14 -12.29 7.28
N ASN A 18 5.03 -13.38 6.52
CA ASN A 18 5.54 -13.47 5.16
C ASN A 18 4.86 -12.46 4.24
N ASN A 19 3.55 -12.31 4.33
CA ASN A 19 2.81 -11.29 3.58
C ASN A 19 3.30 -9.87 3.90
N LYS A 20 3.58 -9.57 5.17
CA LYS A 20 4.16 -8.28 5.59
C LYS A 20 5.55 -8.04 4.98
N VAL A 21 6.42 -9.03 5.04
CA VAL A 21 7.78 -8.94 4.46
C VAL A 21 7.70 -8.70 2.96
N MET A 22 6.91 -9.49 2.26
CA MET A 22 6.71 -9.35 0.81
C MET A 22 6.22 -7.95 0.45
N ILE A 23 5.16 -7.46 1.09
CA ILE A 23 4.62 -6.13 0.81
C ILE A 23 5.65 -5.03 1.12
N ASN A 24 6.44 -5.18 2.18
CA ASN A 24 7.52 -4.23 2.49
C ASN A 24 8.57 -4.20 1.37
N ILE A 25 8.91 -5.35 0.79
CA ILE A 25 9.83 -5.42 -0.37
C ILE A 25 9.20 -4.71 -1.57
N LEU A 26 7.95 -5.02 -1.92
CA LEU A 26 7.22 -4.43 -3.03
C LEU A 26 7.13 -2.90 -2.90
N SER A 27 6.70 -2.44 -1.74
CA SER A 27 6.57 -1.02 -1.43
C SER A 27 7.91 -0.29 -1.47
N SER A 28 9.01 -0.97 -1.07
CA SER A 28 10.37 -0.42 -1.17
C SER A 28 10.82 -0.26 -2.63
N VAL A 29 10.52 -1.23 -3.49
CA VAL A 29 10.80 -1.14 -4.93
C VAL A 29 10.06 0.04 -5.55
N VAL A 30 8.76 0.14 -5.28
CA VAL A 30 7.90 1.24 -5.76
C VAL A 30 8.38 2.58 -5.24
N GLY A 31 8.64 2.70 -3.93
CA GLY A 31 9.12 3.93 -3.30
C GLY A 31 10.48 4.39 -3.85
N THR A 32 11.35 3.45 -4.24
CA THR A 32 12.64 3.79 -4.88
C THR A 32 12.42 4.35 -6.30
N TYR A 33 11.41 3.86 -7.02
CA TYR A 33 11.10 4.29 -8.38
C TYR A 33 10.43 5.67 -8.42
N ASN A 34 9.40 5.88 -7.60
CA ASN A 34 8.58 7.09 -7.58
C ASN A 34 9.08 8.17 -6.59
N LYS A 35 10.22 7.93 -5.92
CA LYS A 35 10.79 8.80 -4.87
C LYS A 35 9.83 9.04 -3.69
N GLU A 36 8.85 8.18 -3.51
CA GLU A 36 8.06 8.19 -2.29
C GLU A 36 8.92 7.81 -1.10
N SER A 37 8.72 8.52 0.00
CA SER A 37 9.49 8.23 1.19
C SER A 37 8.95 6.96 1.87
N ARG A 38 9.84 6.22 2.52
CA ARG A 38 9.45 5.11 3.38
C ARG A 38 8.44 5.53 4.45
N GLU A 39 8.64 6.72 4.97
CA GLU A 39 7.77 7.31 5.99
C GLU A 39 6.33 7.40 5.46
N HIS A 40 6.13 7.80 4.19
CA HIS A 40 4.81 7.84 3.58
C HIS A 40 4.10 6.47 3.63
N ILE A 41 4.75 5.42 3.17
CA ILE A 41 4.20 4.06 3.17
C ILE A 41 3.82 3.62 4.59
N LEU A 42 4.69 3.88 5.56
CA LEU A 42 4.44 3.57 6.97
C LEU A 42 3.28 4.39 7.53
N HIS A 43 3.23 5.69 7.22
CA HIS A 43 2.17 6.59 7.65
C HIS A 43 0.80 6.15 7.13
N ILE A 44 0.71 5.78 5.83
CA ILE A 44 -0.53 5.26 5.25
C ILE A 44 -1.00 4.02 6.00
N ARG A 45 -0.11 3.07 6.28
CA ARG A 45 -0.43 1.84 7.00
C ARG A 45 -0.94 2.11 8.41
N ILE A 46 -0.24 2.98 9.16
CA ILE A 46 -0.63 3.37 10.53
C ILE A 46 -1.99 4.07 10.53
N ALA A 47 -2.17 5.08 9.66
CA ALA A 47 -3.41 5.82 9.59
C ALA A 47 -4.58 4.92 9.21
N THR A 48 -4.42 4.06 8.20
CA THR A 48 -5.41 3.08 7.79
C THR A 48 -5.84 2.19 8.96
N GLN A 49 -4.89 1.62 9.70
CA GLN A 49 -5.18 0.74 10.82
C GLN A 49 -5.93 1.46 11.95
N MET A 50 -5.48 2.66 12.33
CA MET A 50 -6.09 3.42 13.42
C MET A 50 -7.49 3.92 13.03
N LEU A 51 -7.68 4.37 11.80
CA LEU A 51 -8.99 4.79 11.31
C LEU A 51 -9.99 3.64 11.26
N LEU A 52 -9.58 2.46 10.78
CA LEU A 52 -10.46 1.28 10.74
C LEU A 52 -10.83 0.78 12.12
N ARG A 53 -9.87 0.72 13.06
CA ARG A 53 -10.18 0.37 14.45
C ARG A 53 -11.22 1.30 15.05
N ARG A 54 -11.05 2.61 14.83
CA ARG A 54 -12.03 3.58 15.32
C ARG A 54 -13.38 3.45 14.62
N LEU A 55 -13.39 3.12 13.32
CA LEU A 55 -14.62 2.92 12.55
C LEU A 55 -15.44 1.75 13.10
N VAL A 56 -14.83 0.59 13.34
CA VAL A 56 -15.54 -0.60 13.86
C VAL A 56 -16.01 -0.43 15.31
N GLU A 57 -15.34 0.40 16.13
CA GLU A 57 -15.83 0.78 17.45
C GLU A 57 -17.07 1.70 17.36
N LYS A 58 -17.21 2.45 16.29
CA LYS A 58 -18.24 3.48 16.12
C LYS A 58 -19.51 2.96 15.47
N THR A 59 -19.42 1.91 14.64
CA THR A 59 -20.56 1.43 13.85
C THR A 59 -20.41 -0.05 13.49
N ASP A 60 -21.53 -0.75 13.48
CA ASP A 60 -21.64 -2.14 13.00
C ASP A 60 -21.81 -2.23 11.47
N ALA A 61 -21.84 -1.10 10.76
CA ALA A 61 -22.02 -1.07 9.30
C ALA A 61 -20.88 -1.72 8.53
N TYR A 62 -19.71 -1.82 9.15
CA TYR A 62 -18.51 -2.43 8.57
C TYR A 62 -17.99 -3.54 9.51
N PRO A 63 -18.45 -4.79 9.37
CA PRO A 63 -18.12 -5.90 10.26
C PRO A 63 -16.71 -6.45 9.98
N LEU A 64 -15.69 -5.63 10.21
CA LEU A 64 -14.29 -5.99 10.00
C LEU A 64 -13.70 -6.60 11.28
N THR A 65 -12.98 -7.71 11.13
CA THR A 65 -12.16 -8.29 12.19
C THR A 65 -10.80 -7.59 12.29
N GLU A 66 -10.05 -7.81 13.37
CA GLU A 66 -8.65 -7.33 13.49
C GLU A 66 -7.75 -7.89 12.37
N SER A 67 -8.05 -9.11 11.88
CA SER A 67 -7.35 -9.69 10.74
C SER A 67 -7.64 -8.91 9.46
N ASP A 68 -8.90 -8.54 9.21
CA ASP A 68 -9.28 -7.73 8.05
C ASP A 68 -8.63 -6.34 8.10
N ILE A 69 -8.64 -5.71 9.28
CA ILE A 69 -7.99 -4.41 9.50
C ILE A 69 -6.49 -4.50 9.20
N THR A 70 -5.83 -5.53 9.70
CA THR A 70 -4.40 -5.75 9.46
C THR A 70 -4.13 -6.01 7.97
N LEU A 71 -4.99 -6.77 7.30
CA LEU A 71 -4.88 -7.08 5.88
C LEU A 71 -5.03 -5.81 5.03
N ILE A 72 -6.06 -5.00 5.29
CA ILE A 72 -6.29 -3.72 4.58
C ILE A 72 -5.10 -2.78 4.81
N ALA A 73 -4.64 -2.63 6.07
CA ALA A 73 -3.50 -1.79 6.40
C ALA A 73 -2.21 -2.26 5.72
N THR A 74 -2.02 -3.57 5.56
CA THR A 74 -0.89 -4.14 4.85
C THR A 74 -0.98 -3.88 3.35
N ALA A 75 -2.15 -4.12 2.75
CA ALA A 75 -2.41 -3.89 1.33
C ALA A 75 -2.32 -2.41 0.94
N SER A 76 -2.60 -1.48 1.87
CA SER A 76 -2.52 -0.04 1.63
C SER A 76 -1.14 0.44 1.17
N SER A 77 -0.10 -0.31 1.55
CA SER A 77 1.28 -0.04 1.11
C SER A 77 1.49 -0.17 -0.40
N LEU A 78 0.55 -0.77 -1.12
CA LEU A 78 0.60 -0.99 -2.57
C LEU A 78 -0.27 -0.01 -3.37
N HIS A 79 -0.96 0.96 -2.72
CA HIS A 79 -1.94 1.83 -3.39
C HIS A 79 -1.39 2.48 -4.67
N ASP A 80 -0.14 2.85 -4.67
CA ASP A 80 0.57 3.57 -5.72
C ASP A 80 1.50 2.70 -6.59
N ILE A 81 1.39 1.36 -6.53
CA ILE A 81 2.27 0.45 -7.29
C ILE A 81 2.25 0.73 -8.80
N GLY A 82 1.12 1.17 -9.34
CA GLY A 82 0.99 1.50 -10.75
C GLY A 82 1.84 2.69 -11.22
N LYS A 83 2.37 3.52 -10.33
CA LYS A 83 3.27 4.62 -10.67
C LYS A 83 4.56 4.15 -11.33
N VAL A 84 4.96 2.88 -11.14
CA VAL A 84 6.12 2.30 -11.85
C VAL A 84 5.93 2.24 -13.37
N SER A 85 4.68 2.30 -13.84
CA SER A 85 4.34 2.33 -15.27
C SER A 85 4.17 3.75 -15.82
N ILE A 86 4.32 4.78 -15.00
CA ILE A 86 4.27 6.19 -15.41
C ILE A 86 5.69 6.65 -15.77
N SER A 87 5.83 7.43 -16.83
CA SER A 87 7.14 7.93 -17.25
C SER A 87 7.77 8.82 -16.16
N LYS A 88 9.10 8.72 -16.00
CA LYS A 88 9.84 9.49 -14.99
C LYS A 88 9.75 11.00 -15.22
N GLU A 89 9.60 11.42 -16.46
CA GLU A 89 9.43 12.82 -16.87
C GLU A 89 8.16 13.42 -16.28
N ILE A 90 7.06 12.66 -16.31
CA ILE A 90 5.78 13.06 -15.70
C ILE A 90 5.84 12.90 -14.18
N LEU A 91 6.29 11.73 -13.72
CA LEU A 91 6.29 11.38 -12.29
C LEU A 91 7.15 12.33 -11.44
N ASN A 92 8.32 12.73 -11.97
CA ASN A 92 9.27 13.58 -11.26
C ASN A 92 9.32 15.03 -11.79
N LYS A 93 8.28 15.47 -12.52
CA LYS A 93 8.24 16.82 -13.08
C LYS A 93 8.36 17.87 -11.97
N PRO A 94 9.29 18.83 -12.08
CA PRO A 94 9.51 19.85 -11.06
C PRO A 94 8.44 20.96 -11.03
N THR A 95 7.52 20.96 -11.99
CA THR A 95 6.42 21.93 -12.11
C THR A 95 5.08 21.23 -12.00
N LYS A 96 3.99 21.97 -12.00
CA LYS A 96 2.65 21.39 -12.10
C LYS A 96 2.53 20.59 -13.41
N LEU A 97 1.84 19.47 -13.34
CA LEU A 97 1.46 18.69 -14.52
C LEU A 97 0.50 19.52 -15.41
N THR A 98 0.60 19.35 -16.72
CA THR A 98 -0.47 19.81 -17.64
C THR A 98 -1.71 18.93 -17.46
N ASP A 99 -2.83 19.33 -18.07
CA ASP A 99 -4.05 18.54 -17.98
C ASP A 99 -3.85 17.15 -18.63
N GLU A 100 -3.14 17.07 -19.76
CA GLU A 100 -2.82 15.81 -20.44
C GLU A 100 -1.90 14.92 -19.59
N GLU A 101 -0.87 15.50 -18.97
CA GLU A 101 0.04 14.78 -18.08
C GLU A 101 -0.70 14.30 -16.82
N TYR A 102 -1.65 15.09 -16.34
CA TYR A 102 -2.49 14.68 -15.20
C TYR A 102 -3.41 13.52 -15.56
N GLU A 103 -4.00 13.50 -16.78
CA GLU A 103 -4.76 12.34 -17.26
C GLU A 103 -3.87 11.08 -17.33
N ILE A 104 -2.62 11.20 -17.80
CA ILE A 104 -1.66 10.09 -17.77
C ILE A 104 -1.37 9.69 -16.31
N MET A 105 -1.14 10.63 -15.41
CA MET A 105 -0.89 10.33 -14.00
C MET A 105 -2.04 9.55 -13.37
N LYS A 106 -3.29 9.89 -13.66
CA LYS A 106 -4.47 9.16 -13.14
C LYS A 106 -4.49 7.68 -13.53
N THR A 107 -3.87 7.32 -14.65
CA THR A 107 -3.84 5.92 -15.11
C THR A 107 -3.09 4.98 -14.16
N HIS A 108 -2.28 5.50 -13.19
CA HIS A 108 -1.59 4.63 -12.22
C HIS A 108 -2.55 3.75 -11.45
N THR A 109 -3.79 4.20 -11.19
CA THR A 109 -4.80 3.40 -10.51
C THR A 109 -5.20 2.16 -11.29
N LEU A 110 -5.46 2.33 -12.60
CA LEU A 110 -5.78 1.23 -13.51
C LEU A 110 -4.59 0.30 -13.76
N LEU A 111 -3.41 0.90 -13.94
CA LEU A 111 -2.17 0.15 -14.17
C LEU A 111 -1.80 -0.68 -12.95
N GLY A 112 -1.90 -0.11 -11.74
CA GLY A 112 -1.68 -0.83 -10.48
C GLY A 112 -2.67 -1.98 -10.29
N ALA A 113 -3.95 -1.73 -10.50
CA ALA A 113 -4.98 -2.76 -10.43
C ALA A 113 -4.73 -3.89 -11.46
N LYS A 114 -4.30 -3.54 -12.68
CA LYS A 114 -3.94 -4.53 -13.70
C LYS A 114 -2.72 -5.34 -13.28
N MET A 115 -1.68 -4.70 -12.71
CA MET A 115 -0.49 -5.39 -12.19
C MET A 115 -0.87 -6.39 -11.10
N ILE A 116 -1.66 -5.99 -10.12
CA ILE A 116 -2.13 -6.88 -9.04
C ILE A 116 -2.90 -8.08 -9.59
N ARG A 117 -3.81 -7.86 -10.56
CA ARG A 117 -4.56 -8.96 -11.19
C ARG A 117 -3.73 -9.87 -12.10
N SER A 118 -2.62 -9.38 -12.65
CA SER A 118 -1.74 -10.20 -13.48
C SER A 118 -0.88 -11.17 -12.67
N MET A 119 -0.84 -11.01 -11.35
CA MET A 119 -0.24 -11.98 -10.46
C MET A 119 -1.12 -13.24 -10.48
N GLU A 120 -0.55 -14.39 -10.86
CA GLU A 120 -1.26 -15.68 -11.00
C GLU A 120 -1.59 -16.28 -9.62
N TYR A 121 -2.38 -15.54 -8.84
CA TYR A 121 -2.90 -16.00 -7.55
C TYR A 121 -4.34 -16.50 -7.70
N PRO A 122 -4.76 -17.44 -6.83
CA PRO A 122 -6.17 -17.77 -6.73
C PRO A 122 -6.99 -16.48 -6.57
N ASN A 123 -8.04 -16.31 -7.38
CA ASN A 123 -8.89 -15.11 -7.39
C ASN A 123 -9.56 -14.83 -6.03
N ASP A 124 -9.48 -15.77 -5.09
CA ASP A 124 -10.01 -15.70 -3.72
C ASP A 124 -8.98 -15.31 -2.66
N ASN A 125 -7.74 -14.98 -3.06
CA ASN A 125 -6.76 -14.49 -2.08
C ASN A 125 -7.17 -13.10 -1.54
N PRO A 126 -7.50 -12.99 -0.24
CA PRO A 126 -8.02 -11.74 0.33
C PRO A 126 -7.05 -10.55 0.21
N LEU A 127 -5.74 -10.80 0.29
CA LEU A 127 -4.72 -9.76 0.16
C LEU A 127 -4.71 -9.16 -1.25
N ILE A 128 -4.77 -10.01 -2.27
CA ILE A 128 -4.82 -9.59 -3.68
C ILE A 128 -6.08 -8.81 -3.97
N GLN A 129 -7.22 -9.27 -3.44
CA GLN A 129 -8.48 -8.55 -3.58
C GLN A 129 -8.40 -7.15 -2.93
N MET A 130 -7.91 -7.04 -1.69
CA MET A 130 -7.75 -5.75 -0.99
C MET A 130 -6.76 -4.84 -1.72
N ALA A 131 -5.63 -5.36 -2.17
CA ALA A 131 -4.64 -4.59 -2.93
C ALA A 131 -5.22 -4.08 -4.26
N TYR A 132 -5.99 -4.91 -4.97
CA TYR A 132 -6.69 -4.50 -6.19
C TYR A 132 -7.66 -3.35 -5.94
N GLU A 133 -8.53 -3.49 -4.94
CA GLU A 133 -9.53 -2.46 -4.59
C GLU A 133 -8.85 -1.14 -4.23
N ILE A 134 -7.82 -1.20 -3.39
CA ILE A 134 -7.07 -0.03 -2.96
C ILE A 134 -6.37 0.63 -4.16
N CYS A 135 -5.61 -0.13 -4.96
CA CYS A 135 -4.93 0.41 -6.14
C CYS A 135 -5.89 1.09 -7.10
N ARG A 136 -7.04 0.46 -7.36
CA ARG A 136 -8.00 0.96 -8.34
C ARG A 136 -8.76 2.18 -7.86
N TRP A 137 -9.20 2.21 -6.57
CA TRP A 137 -10.24 3.12 -6.12
C TRP A 137 -9.83 4.08 -4.99
N HIS A 138 -8.56 4.14 -4.57
CA HIS A 138 -8.15 5.07 -3.52
C HIS A 138 -8.24 6.56 -3.91
N HIS A 139 -8.44 6.86 -5.19
CA HIS A 139 -8.72 8.20 -5.71
C HIS A 139 -10.20 8.43 -6.07
N GLU A 140 -11.06 7.45 -5.78
CA GLU A 140 -12.49 7.71 -5.83
C GLU A 140 -12.91 8.67 -4.72
N ARG A 141 -13.98 9.41 -4.97
CA ARG A 141 -14.51 10.39 -4.05
C ARG A 141 -15.94 10.06 -3.69
N PHE A 142 -16.30 10.24 -2.44
CA PHE A 142 -17.63 9.89 -1.93
C PHE A 142 -18.76 10.58 -2.71
N ASP A 143 -18.49 11.74 -3.33
CA ASP A 143 -19.40 12.50 -4.20
C ASP A 143 -19.42 12.05 -5.68
N GLY A 144 -18.71 10.97 -6.04
CA GLY A 144 -18.61 10.43 -7.40
C GLY A 144 -17.76 11.25 -8.37
N LYS A 145 -17.04 12.26 -7.89
CA LYS A 145 -16.14 13.10 -8.72
C LYS A 145 -14.71 12.60 -8.70
N GLY A 146 -14.51 11.37 -8.24
CA GLY A 146 -13.22 10.68 -8.22
C GLY A 146 -12.88 10.00 -9.55
N TYR A 147 -11.88 9.18 -9.54
CA TYR A 147 -11.44 8.36 -10.67
C TYR A 147 -10.91 7.02 -10.16
N PRO A 148 -10.87 5.95 -11.00
CA PRO A 148 -11.08 5.93 -12.45
C PRO A 148 -12.53 5.68 -12.87
N ASP A 149 -13.40 5.17 -12.00
CA ASP A 149 -14.73 4.67 -12.37
C ASP A 149 -15.86 5.61 -11.96
N GLY A 150 -15.61 6.63 -11.14
CA GLY A 150 -16.62 7.58 -10.66
C GLY A 150 -17.60 6.94 -9.69
N LEU A 151 -17.15 6.01 -8.85
CA LEU A 151 -17.99 5.35 -7.85
C LEU A 151 -18.52 6.35 -6.82
N VAL A 152 -19.71 6.11 -6.31
CA VAL A 152 -20.41 7.03 -5.39
C VAL A 152 -20.67 6.36 -4.04
N GLY A 153 -20.37 7.06 -2.97
CA GLY A 153 -20.75 6.63 -1.63
C GLY A 153 -20.17 5.27 -1.26
N ASN A 154 -21.05 4.36 -0.85
CA ASN A 154 -20.66 3.02 -0.40
C ASN A 154 -20.40 2.01 -1.54
N ASP A 155 -20.56 2.41 -2.81
CA ASP A 155 -20.08 1.61 -3.94
C ASP A 155 -18.53 1.58 -3.97
N ILE A 156 -17.88 2.55 -3.33
CA ILE A 156 -16.44 2.53 -3.10
C ILE A 156 -16.15 1.55 -1.96
N PRO A 157 -15.31 0.52 -2.14
CA PRO A 157 -14.93 -0.38 -1.04
C PRO A 157 -14.33 0.37 0.14
N ILE A 158 -14.65 -0.05 1.36
CA ILE A 158 -14.14 0.61 2.58
C ILE A 158 -12.61 0.59 2.66
N SER A 159 -11.97 -0.44 2.10
CA SER A 159 -10.53 -0.56 1.94
C SER A 159 -9.93 0.63 1.17
N ALA A 160 -10.56 1.05 0.08
CA ALA A 160 -10.14 2.19 -0.72
C ALA A 160 -10.51 3.53 -0.06
N GLN A 161 -11.71 3.62 0.54
CA GLN A 161 -12.16 4.84 1.22
C GLN A 161 -11.23 5.25 2.36
N VAL A 162 -10.80 4.30 3.21
CA VAL A 162 -9.92 4.59 4.34
C VAL A 162 -8.53 5.01 3.88
N VAL A 163 -7.99 4.35 2.83
CA VAL A 163 -6.67 4.70 2.27
C VAL A 163 -6.69 6.09 1.65
N SER A 164 -7.78 6.48 0.98
CA SER A 164 -7.97 7.83 0.46
C SER A 164 -7.85 8.91 1.55
N VAL A 165 -8.46 8.69 2.71
CA VAL A 165 -8.35 9.62 3.87
C VAL A 165 -6.92 9.63 4.42
N ALA A 166 -6.31 8.44 4.56
CA ALA A 166 -4.95 8.30 5.10
C ALA A 166 -3.91 9.00 4.20
N ASP A 167 -4.00 8.82 2.87
CA ASP A 167 -3.08 9.43 1.91
C ASP A 167 -3.19 10.96 1.92
N VAL A 168 -4.42 11.49 1.91
CA VAL A 168 -4.61 12.94 1.98
C VAL A 168 -4.11 13.51 3.30
N PHE A 169 -4.33 12.83 4.42
CA PHE A 169 -3.84 13.28 5.72
C PHE A 169 -2.31 13.30 5.79
N ASP A 170 -1.64 12.23 5.30
CA ASP A 170 -0.17 12.22 5.19
C ASP A 170 0.32 13.29 4.22
N ALA A 171 -0.29 13.44 3.06
CA ALA A 171 0.08 14.46 2.07
C ALA A 171 -0.01 15.89 2.61
N LEU A 172 -0.89 16.14 3.57
CA LEU A 172 -1.02 17.44 4.23
C LEU A 172 0.00 17.63 5.36
N THR A 173 0.30 16.57 6.12
CA THR A 173 1.12 16.64 7.35
C THR A 173 2.60 16.31 7.11
N SER A 174 2.97 15.83 5.93
CA SER A 174 4.35 15.52 5.53
C SER A 174 4.94 16.65 4.67
N THR A 175 6.25 16.92 4.88
CA THR A 175 6.98 17.90 4.06
C THR A 175 7.30 17.25 2.71
N ARG A 176 6.92 17.92 1.61
CA ARG A 176 7.25 17.53 0.24
C ARG A 176 8.17 18.58 -0.38
N VAL A 177 8.89 18.21 -1.44
CA VAL A 177 9.89 19.08 -2.12
C VAL A 177 9.33 20.49 -2.42
N TYR A 178 8.03 20.59 -2.69
CA TYR A 178 7.36 21.82 -3.13
C TYR A 178 6.40 22.40 -2.09
N LYS A 179 6.25 21.77 -0.88
CA LYS A 179 5.24 22.19 0.10
C LYS A 179 5.72 21.90 1.51
N LYS A 180 5.67 22.93 2.36
CA LYS A 180 5.80 22.75 3.81
C LYS A 180 4.59 21.98 4.35
N ALA A 181 4.83 21.11 5.33
CA ALA A 181 3.78 20.44 6.06
C ALA A 181 2.83 21.45 6.73
N TYR A 182 1.54 21.17 6.66
CA TYR A 182 0.58 21.85 7.53
C TYR A 182 0.69 21.28 8.95
N ASP A 183 0.33 22.08 9.93
CA ASP A 183 0.02 21.58 11.27
C ASP A 183 -1.13 20.55 11.16
N TYR A 184 -1.06 19.47 11.94
CA TYR A 184 -2.03 18.38 11.84
C TYR A 184 -3.47 18.80 12.11
N ARG A 185 -3.69 19.78 13.00
CA ARG A 185 -5.03 20.34 13.28
C ARG A 185 -5.58 21.07 12.06
N THR A 186 -4.73 21.85 11.40
CA THR A 186 -5.07 22.49 10.12
C THR A 186 -5.38 21.47 9.05
N ALA A 187 -4.59 20.39 8.95
CA ALA A 187 -4.83 19.30 7.99
C ALA A 187 -6.18 18.63 8.24
N ILE A 188 -6.49 18.29 9.49
CA ILE A 188 -7.80 17.72 9.86
C ILE A 188 -8.93 18.68 9.46
N GLN A 189 -8.81 19.97 9.80
CA GLN A 189 -9.84 20.96 9.46
C GLN A 189 -10.03 21.12 7.95
N MET A 190 -8.96 21.07 7.16
CA MET A 190 -9.06 21.11 5.70
C MET A 190 -9.83 19.91 5.12
N ILE A 191 -9.65 18.73 5.71
CA ILE A 191 -10.39 17.52 5.30
C ILE A 191 -11.86 17.65 5.71
N LEU A 192 -12.14 18.08 6.93
CA LEU A 192 -13.49 18.35 7.44
C LEU A 192 -14.25 19.37 6.56
N ASP A 193 -13.56 20.42 6.13
CA ASP A 193 -14.12 21.47 5.25
C ASP A 193 -14.28 21.02 3.80
N GLY A 194 -13.93 19.78 3.44
CA GLY A 194 -14.00 19.28 2.07
C GLY A 194 -13.01 19.91 1.08
N LYS A 195 -11.99 20.65 1.58
CA LYS A 195 -10.99 21.34 0.74
C LYS A 195 -10.09 20.37 -0.05
N CYS A 196 -10.03 19.12 0.38
CA CYS A 196 -9.16 18.07 -0.21
C CYS A 196 -9.96 16.98 -0.94
N GLY A 197 -11.27 17.15 -1.08
CA GLY A 197 -12.17 16.16 -1.66
C GLY A 197 -13.36 15.85 -0.74
N CYS A 198 -14.24 14.98 -1.21
CA CYS A 198 -15.37 14.49 -0.43
C CYS A 198 -15.09 13.06 0.00
N PHE A 199 -15.07 12.81 1.29
CA PHE A 199 -14.81 11.53 1.92
C PHE A 199 -16.03 10.98 2.64
N ASN A 200 -16.01 9.69 2.99
CA ASN A 200 -17.04 9.09 3.83
C ASN A 200 -17.14 9.85 5.16
N PRO A 201 -18.34 10.37 5.50
CA PRO A 201 -18.53 11.15 6.72
C PRO A 201 -18.12 10.44 8.00
N LEU A 202 -18.31 9.11 8.09
CA LEU A 202 -17.89 8.31 9.24
C LEU A 202 -16.37 8.27 9.39
N LEU A 203 -15.63 8.13 8.28
CA LEU A 203 -14.16 8.17 8.30
C LEU A 203 -13.63 9.56 8.66
N VAL A 204 -14.30 10.61 8.20
CA VAL A 204 -13.96 12.00 8.55
C VAL A 204 -14.17 12.24 10.04
N GLU A 205 -15.25 11.72 10.63
CA GLU A 205 -15.46 11.75 12.08
C GLU A 205 -14.40 10.95 12.83
N CYS A 206 -14.05 9.74 12.35
CA CYS A 206 -12.97 8.96 12.94
C CYS A 206 -11.64 9.74 12.92
N LEU A 207 -11.30 10.38 11.79
CA LEU A 207 -10.10 11.21 11.69
C LEU A 207 -10.11 12.37 12.68
N LYS A 208 -11.25 13.01 12.90
CA LYS A 208 -11.39 14.08 13.90
C LYS A 208 -11.09 13.58 15.31
N GLU A 209 -11.46 12.36 15.63
CA GLU A 209 -11.28 11.75 16.95
C GLU A 209 -9.85 11.21 17.17
N VAL A 210 -9.27 10.51 16.19
CA VAL A 210 -7.96 9.84 16.35
C VAL A 210 -6.82 10.49 15.57
N GLY A 211 -7.05 11.58 14.82
CA GLY A 211 -6.05 12.19 13.96
C GLY A 211 -4.84 12.77 14.72
N THR A 212 -5.02 13.19 15.97
CA THR A 212 -3.90 13.59 16.84
C THR A 212 -3.02 12.38 17.16
N ASP A 213 -3.62 11.26 17.51
CA ASP A 213 -2.89 10.04 17.88
C ASP A 213 -2.18 9.45 16.65
N ILE A 214 -2.83 9.51 15.47
CA ILE A 214 -2.20 9.14 14.18
C ILE A 214 -0.96 10.00 13.95
N TYR A 215 -1.06 11.32 14.07
CA TYR A 215 0.07 12.22 13.87
C TYR A 215 1.21 11.97 14.87
N LEU A 216 0.91 11.71 16.13
CA LEU A 216 1.90 11.34 17.13
C LEU A 216 2.57 10.00 16.78
N ALA A 217 1.80 9.01 16.33
CA ALA A 217 2.33 7.74 15.87
C ALA A 217 3.30 7.90 14.68
N PHE A 218 3.02 8.81 13.74
CA PHE A 218 3.95 9.16 12.65
C PHE A 218 5.31 9.66 13.15
N LYS A 219 5.33 10.35 14.31
CA LYS A 219 6.56 10.92 14.88
C LYS A 219 7.36 9.92 15.73
N THR A 220 6.70 8.94 16.32
CA THR A 220 7.31 8.02 17.28
C THR A 220 7.83 6.73 16.65
N GLN A 221 7.25 6.29 15.53
CA GLN A 221 7.67 5.05 14.87
C GLN A 221 8.90 5.28 13.98
N LYS A 222 10.08 5.23 14.60
CA LYS A 222 11.38 5.27 13.88
C LYS A 222 12.07 3.91 13.72
N ASP A 223 11.56 2.83 14.31
CA ASP A 223 12.37 1.66 14.64
C ASP A 223 11.96 0.27 14.12
N ASP A 224 11.12 0.15 13.09
CA ASP A 224 10.98 -1.16 12.40
C ASP A 224 12.04 -1.28 11.25
N TYR A 225 13.32 -1.17 11.66
CA TYR A 225 14.43 -0.93 10.71
C TYR A 225 14.99 -2.19 10.02
N LYS A 226 14.88 -3.39 10.59
CA LYS A 226 15.59 -4.57 10.04
C LYS A 226 15.04 -5.02 8.69
N ASP A 227 13.76 -5.28 8.60
CA ASP A 227 13.12 -5.85 7.40
C ASP A 227 13.18 -4.90 6.20
N TYR A 228 13.18 -3.60 6.47
CA TYR A 228 13.28 -2.60 5.40
C TYR A 228 14.70 -2.45 4.83
N HIS A 229 15.75 -2.56 5.64
CA HIS A 229 17.12 -2.47 5.13
C HIS A 229 17.44 -3.64 4.20
N GLU A 230 16.93 -4.82 4.49
CA GLU A 230 17.05 -5.98 3.61
C GLU A 230 16.22 -5.78 2.33
N ALA A 231 14.98 -5.32 2.45
CA ALA A 231 14.13 -4.99 1.31
C ALA A 231 14.75 -3.90 0.42
N LYS A 232 15.34 -2.86 1.00
CA LYS A 232 16.02 -1.79 0.25
C LYS A 232 17.29 -2.25 -0.44
N LYS A 233 18.07 -3.15 0.19
CA LYS A 233 19.25 -3.75 -0.43
C LYS A 233 18.83 -4.57 -1.65
N LEU A 234 17.81 -5.42 -1.49
CA LEU A 234 17.27 -6.27 -2.56
C LEU A 234 16.69 -5.42 -3.71
N SER A 235 15.90 -4.38 -3.41
CA SER A 235 15.35 -3.47 -4.41
C SER A 235 16.42 -2.68 -5.16
N GLY A 236 17.50 -2.28 -4.47
CA GLY A 236 18.64 -1.60 -5.09
C GLY A 236 19.42 -2.52 -6.05
N GLU A 237 19.48 -3.81 -5.79
CA GLU A 237 20.10 -4.81 -6.66
C GLU A 237 19.24 -5.08 -7.90
N ILE A 238 17.93 -5.18 -7.74
CA ILE A 238 16.96 -5.37 -8.84
C ILE A 238 16.97 -4.17 -9.80
N LEU A 239 16.99 -2.95 -9.27
CA LEU A 239 16.96 -1.73 -10.07
C LEU A 239 18.31 -1.39 -10.72
N LYS A 240 19.43 -1.94 -10.25
CA LYS A 240 20.78 -1.74 -10.81
C LYS A 240 21.10 -2.62 -12.01
N SER A 241 20.27 -3.58 -12.36
CA SER A 241 20.47 -4.40 -13.57
C SER A 241 20.12 -3.59 -14.84
N GLU A 242 21.04 -2.76 -15.28
CA GLU A 242 20.88 -1.61 -16.20
C GLU A 242 20.72 -1.92 -17.70
N THR A 243 20.30 -3.08 -18.14
CA THR A 243 20.45 -3.42 -19.57
C THR A 243 19.20 -3.56 -20.41
N LEU A 244 18.01 -3.16 -19.96
CA LEU A 244 16.78 -3.39 -20.74
C LEU A 244 15.88 -2.14 -20.91
N PRO A 245 15.14 -2.06 -22.06
CA PRO A 245 14.22 -0.96 -22.38
C PRO A 245 13.10 -0.79 -21.35
N TYR A 246 12.52 0.40 -21.26
CA TYR A 246 11.52 0.85 -20.30
C TYR A 246 10.31 -0.11 -20.11
N ASN A 247 9.83 -0.73 -21.18
CA ASN A 247 8.71 -1.70 -21.11
C ASN A 247 9.08 -3.02 -20.39
N ASP A 248 10.35 -3.39 -20.41
CA ASP A 248 10.84 -4.60 -19.73
C ASP A 248 11.04 -4.40 -18.22
N HIS A 249 11.17 -3.15 -17.76
CA HIS A 249 11.39 -2.87 -16.33
C HIS A 249 10.15 -3.17 -15.49
N SER A 250 8.98 -2.76 -15.98
CA SER A 250 7.69 -3.06 -15.34
C SER A 250 7.42 -4.57 -15.34
N GLN A 251 7.73 -5.25 -16.45
CA GLN A 251 7.55 -6.70 -16.56
C GLN A 251 8.50 -7.45 -15.61
N ARG A 252 9.76 -7.04 -15.49
CA ARG A 252 10.71 -7.64 -14.53
C ARG A 252 10.30 -7.47 -13.08
N ILE A 253 9.76 -6.30 -12.72
CA ILE A 253 9.20 -6.09 -11.39
C ILE A 253 8.05 -7.09 -11.18
N ILE A 254 7.13 -7.20 -12.14
CA ILE A 254 6.02 -8.16 -12.09
C ILE A 254 6.53 -9.60 -11.97
N ASP A 255 7.50 -9.99 -12.78
CA ASP A 255 8.06 -11.36 -12.78
C ASP A 255 8.79 -11.66 -11.47
N PHE A 256 9.56 -10.70 -10.95
CA PHE A 256 10.17 -10.80 -9.62
C PHE A 256 9.13 -10.92 -8.52
N LEU A 257 8.05 -10.14 -8.60
CA LEU A 257 6.95 -10.19 -7.63
C LEU A 257 6.27 -11.56 -7.66
N LYS A 258 5.98 -12.09 -8.85
CA LYS A 258 5.44 -13.45 -9.04
C LYS A 258 6.35 -14.49 -8.42
N GLU A 259 7.64 -14.48 -8.77
CA GLU A 259 8.63 -15.44 -8.28
C GLU A 259 8.74 -15.43 -6.74
N LYS A 260 8.75 -14.25 -6.11
CA LYS A 260 8.77 -14.14 -4.65
C LYS A 260 7.46 -14.57 -3.99
N MET A 261 6.34 -14.31 -4.63
CA MET A 261 5.05 -14.78 -4.17
C MET A 261 4.95 -16.30 -4.26
N ASP A 262 5.36 -16.91 -5.38
CA ASP A 262 5.41 -18.37 -5.58
C ASP A 262 6.33 -19.03 -4.54
N PHE A 263 7.48 -18.41 -4.23
CA PHE A 263 8.38 -18.88 -3.18
C PHE A 263 7.69 -18.91 -1.81
N PHE A 264 6.91 -17.88 -1.46
CA PHE A 264 6.18 -17.84 -0.17
C PHE A 264 5.03 -18.86 -0.11
N GLU A 265 4.40 -19.21 -1.24
CA GLU A 265 3.41 -20.30 -1.27
C GLU A 265 4.06 -21.70 -1.12
N LEU A 266 5.17 -21.93 -1.79
CA LEU A 266 5.93 -23.20 -1.69
C LEU A 266 6.52 -23.40 -0.29
N SER A 267 6.84 -22.34 0.46
CA SER A 267 7.35 -22.40 1.84
C SER A 267 6.31 -22.88 2.86
N GLN A 268 5.06 -23.12 2.47
CA GLN A 268 4.08 -23.83 3.30
C GLN A 268 4.38 -25.32 3.49
N SER A 269 5.25 -25.90 2.67
CA SER A 269 5.77 -27.26 2.88
C SER A 269 7.06 -27.18 3.69
N LYS A 270 7.10 -27.82 4.81
CA LYS A 270 8.06 -28.09 5.89
C LYS A 270 9.58 -27.84 5.72
N VAL A 271 10.05 -27.22 4.63
CA VAL A 271 11.46 -26.90 4.39
C VAL A 271 11.54 -25.47 3.85
N LEU A 272 12.21 -24.60 4.58
CA LEU A 272 12.50 -23.24 4.14
C LEU A 272 13.71 -23.26 3.21
N PHE A 273 13.52 -22.74 2.00
CA PHE A 273 14.61 -22.50 1.06
C PHE A 273 14.75 -20.99 0.87
N ASP A 274 15.95 -20.48 0.89
CA ASP A 274 16.27 -19.16 0.37
C ASP A 274 16.94 -19.35 -0.99
N TYR A 275 16.28 -18.88 -2.06
CA TYR A 275 16.82 -18.89 -3.41
C TYR A 275 17.17 -17.48 -3.83
N ASN A 276 18.41 -17.23 -4.14
CA ASN A 276 18.86 -15.97 -4.70
C ASN A 276 18.93 -16.08 -6.24
N PRO A 277 17.91 -15.56 -6.96
CA PRO A 277 17.84 -15.68 -8.41
C PRO A 277 18.95 -14.90 -9.14
N LEU A 278 19.59 -13.94 -8.47
CA LEU A 278 20.65 -13.12 -9.07
C LEU A 278 21.99 -13.88 -9.16
N ILE A 279 22.20 -14.85 -8.30
CA ILE A 279 23.43 -15.67 -8.26
C ILE A 279 23.16 -17.17 -8.44
N GLY A 280 21.89 -17.56 -8.56
CA GLY A 280 21.49 -18.96 -8.76
C GLY A 280 21.73 -19.88 -7.56
N GLU A 281 21.91 -19.30 -6.34
CA GLU A 281 22.14 -20.09 -5.13
C GLU A 281 20.83 -20.38 -4.38
N LEU A 282 20.70 -21.65 -3.97
CA LEU A 282 19.63 -22.15 -3.11
C LEU A 282 20.22 -22.42 -1.71
N THR A 283 19.71 -21.73 -0.69
CA THR A 283 20.10 -21.98 0.69
C THR A 283 18.93 -22.63 1.43
N ILE A 284 19.18 -23.77 2.06
CA ILE A 284 18.20 -24.43 2.94
C ILE A 284 18.34 -23.78 4.31
N ILE A 285 17.23 -23.26 4.85
CA ILE A 285 17.17 -22.68 6.19
C ILE A 285 16.47 -23.71 7.09
N ASP A 286 17.22 -24.32 8.02
CA ASP A 286 16.72 -25.23 9.06
C ASP A 286 15.88 -24.51 10.11
#